data_3c80f437511d7cad0cb39bf88d47f3a3
#
_entry.id   3c80f437511d7cad0cb39bf88d47f3a3
#
_cell.length_a   1.000
_cell.length_b   1.000
_cell.length_c   1.000
_cell.angle_alpha   90.00
_cell.angle_beta   90.00
_cell.angle_gamma   90.00
#
_symmetry.space_group_name_H-M   'P 1'
#
loop_
_entity.id
_entity.type
_entity.pdbx_description
1 polymer ?
#
loop_
_entity_poly.entity_id
_entity_poly.type
_entity_poly.pdbx_seq_one_letter_code
_entity_poly.pdbx_strand_id
1 'polypeptide(L)'
;LPNNMPTTQLPALTGPVVIRFGRLGDTILLQPLLHKLHLRYGRPCQLLTLGDWSPVLYSAQPEVAGCIPLRSQSGPMWLHPQRWRAALALRRLRGSPFYICEPEFRTRTKIRPMLALAGVPAEHCTFIEDIPSIENEHWVDWLLRFGDTAPAAFRASGESTTPSVHAAPQLHVSAAERADRDAWLHAQGLNGRPLVLLQPANKRTMRWNGVRAAEDDDKSWPAERWAALARAISYRLPQAQVLFCGSAAEAGYLDTLLAVTDAASPRIDTAVLPLGRLKALLEIAHSMVSVDTGPAHLAAAMGCPLVVLMGNRSPQLWTPRSGSGSEVIVLGGLPAVRRVDEIETVQAVNAWRALRWRIVAATAKNGAETIAYSAGCAG
;
A
#
# COMPACT_ATOMS: atom_id res chain seq x y z
N LEU A 1 57.57 -22.96 10.62
CA LEU A 1 56.46 -23.06 9.65
C LEU A 1 55.32 -22.22 10.12
N PRO A 2 54.84 -21.19 9.39
CA PRO A 2 53.69 -20.38 9.79
C PRO A 2 52.39 -21.15 9.50
N ASN A 3 51.56 -21.30 10.53
CA ASN A 3 50.22 -21.87 10.45
C ASN A 3 49.31 -20.89 9.64
N ASN A 4 49.09 -21.21 8.37
CA ASN A 4 48.04 -20.61 7.57
C ASN A 4 46.70 -21.26 7.98
N MET A 5 46.00 -20.66 8.96
CA MET A 5 44.58 -20.94 9.11
C MET A 5 43.84 -20.29 7.94
N PRO A 6 42.96 -21.04 7.26
CA PRO A 6 42.12 -20.43 6.22
C PRO A 6 41.19 -19.39 6.86
N THR A 7 41.34 -18.14 6.46
CA THR A 7 40.38 -17.09 6.73
C THR A 7 39.06 -17.53 6.10
N THR A 8 38.14 -18.03 6.91
CA THR A 8 36.76 -18.30 6.49
C THR A 8 36.18 -16.97 6.07
N GLN A 9 36.20 -16.66 4.78
CA GLN A 9 35.45 -15.54 4.24
C GLN A 9 33.98 -15.78 4.59
N LEU A 10 33.46 -14.97 5.52
CA LEU A 10 32.03 -14.91 5.77
C LEU A 10 31.33 -14.70 4.40
N PRO A 11 30.31 -15.49 4.07
CA PRO A 11 29.58 -15.31 2.82
C PRO A 11 29.11 -13.86 2.77
N ALA A 12 29.31 -13.23 1.59
CA ALA A 12 28.92 -11.83 1.38
C ALA A 12 27.49 -11.63 1.88
N LEU A 13 27.32 -10.81 2.91
CA LEU A 13 26.03 -10.52 3.54
C LEU A 13 25.03 -10.11 2.44
N THR A 14 24.10 -10.97 2.14
CA THR A 14 22.91 -10.63 1.36
C THR A 14 22.01 -9.74 2.22
N GLY A 15 21.28 -8.81 1.61
CA GLY A 15 20.40 -7.89 2.33
C GLY A 15 19.34 -8.60 3.20
N PRO A 16 18.70 -7.91 4.14
CA PRO A 16 17.71 -8.51 5.02
C PRO A 16 16.52 -9.09 4.24
N VAL A 17 15.93 -10.16 4.76
CA VAL A 17 14.73 -10.80 4.21
C VAL A 17 13.54 -10.44 5.07
N VAL A 18 12.51 -9.82 4.47
CA VAL A 18 11.26 -9.46 5.17
C VAL A 18 10.13 -10.34 4.66
N ILE A 19 9.40 -10.97 5.59
CA ILE A 19 8.29 -11.88 5.27
C ILE A 19 6.98 -11.31 5.79
N ARG A 20 6.02 -11.10 4.86
CA ARG A 20 4.66 -10.64 5.17
C ARG A 20 3.63 -11.27 4.24
N PHE A 21 2.66 -11.99 4.78
CA PHE A 21 1.54 -12.59 4.04
C PHE A 21 0.27 -11.72 4.13
N GLY A 22 0.46 -10.42 4.18
CA GLY A 22 -0.60 -9.43 4.24
C GLY A 22 -1.27 -9.17 2.87
N ARG A 23 -2.23 -8.24 2.88
CA ARG A 23 -2.88 -7.71 1.69
C ARG A 23 -2.10 -6.53 1.12
N LEU A 24 -2.60 -5.93 0.03
CA LEU A 24 -1.98 -4.77 -0.62
C LEU A 24 -1.64 -3.64 0.38
N GLY A 25 -2.60 -3.22 1.21
CA GLY A 25 -2.35 -2.19 2.24
C GLY A 25 -1.27 -2.60 3.23
N ASP A 26 -1.33 -3.83 3.76
CA ASP A 26 -0.29 -4.36 4.66
C ASP A 26 1.09 -4.33 4.03
N THR A 27 1.18 -4.62 2.72
CA THR A 27 2.44 -4.60 1.97
C THR A 27 2.97 -3.17 1.82
N ILE A 28 2.09 -2.20 1.52
CA ILE A 28 2.47 -0.78 1.43
C ILE A 28 3.03 -0.27 2.77
N LEU A 29 2.38 -0.64 3.87
CA LEU A 29 2.79 -0.23 5.22
C LEU A 29 4.13 -0.81 5.67
N LEU A 30 4.71 -1.78 4.95
CA LEU A 30 6.06 -2.28 5.21
C LEU A 30 7.16 -1.30 4.78
N GLN A 31 6.89 -0.36 3.88
CA GLN A 31 7.93 0.47 3.26
C GLN A 31 8.84 1.19 4.28
N PRO A 32 8.35 1.81 5.38
CA PRO A 32 9.22 2.43 6.37
C PRO A 32 10.17 1.43 7.06
N LEU A 33 9.69 0.21 7.34
CA LEU A 33 10.54 -0.85 7.86
C LEU A 33 11.62 -1.27 6.86
N LEU A 34 11.25 -1.44 5.58
CA LEU A 34 12.21 -1.80 4.54
C LEU A 34 13.30 -0.74 4.40
N HIS A 35 12.92 0.54 4.43
CA HIS A 35 13.85 1.66 4.42
C HIS A 35 14.78 1.65 5.64
N LYS A 36 14.23 1.45 6.85
CA LYS A 36 14.99 1.33 8.09
C LYS A 36 16.01 0.19 8.06
N LEU A 37 15.58 -0.98 7.59
CA LEU A 37 16.46 -2.15 7.46
C LEU A 37 17.53 -1.95 6.38
N HIS A 38 17.18 -1.33 5.26
CA HIS A 38 18.14 -0.94 4.24
C HIS A 38 19.26 -0.05 4.80
N LEU A 39 18.90 0.98 5.55
CA LEU A 39 19.87 1.86 6.21
C LEU A 39 20.71 1.12 7.26
N ARG A 40 20.08 0.24 8.05
CA ARG A 40 20.76 -0.53 9.10
C ARG A 40 21.82 -1.49 8.55
N TYR A 41 21.49 -2.20 7.48
CA TYR A 41 22.37 -3.23 6.91
C TYR A 41 23.18 -2.74 5.71
N GLY A 42 22.96 -1.51 5.24
CA GLY A 42 23.62 -0.95 4.06
C GLY A 42 23.31 -1.71 2.76
N ARG A 43 22.23 -2.51 2.75
CA ARG A 43 21.84 -3.35 1.61
C ARG A 43 20.33 -3.41 1.45
N PRO A 44 19.82 -3.46 0.20
CA PRO A 44 18.39 -3.54 -0.04
C PRO A 44 17.81 -4.88 0.40
N CYS A 45 16.54 -4.84 0.82
CA CYS A 45 15.80 -5.98 1.34
C CYS A 45 15.34 -6.95 0.24
N GLN A 46 15.25 -8.23 0.57
CA GLN A 46 14.48 -9.22 -0.18
C GLN A 46 13.11 -9.39 0.49
N LEU A 47 12.04 -9.41 -0.30
CA LEU A 47 10.68 -9.43 0.21
C LEU A 47 9.97 -10.73 -0.19
N LEU A 48 9.45 -11.48 0.79
CA LEU A 48 8.55 -12.61 0.56
C LEU A 48 7.12 -12.20 0.97
N THR A 49 6.24 -12.11 -0.02
CA THR A 49 4.87 -11.62 0.17
C THR A 49 3.82 -12.52 -0.47
N LEU A 50 2.57 -12.32 -0.05
CA LEU A 50 1.41 -12.95 -0.67
C LEU A 50 0.87 -12.03 -1.78
N GLY A 51 0.54 -12.61 -2.94
CA GLY A 51 0.00 -11.89 -4.11
C GLY A 51 1.08 -11.35 -5.05
N ASP A 52 0.64 -10.90 -6.23
CA ASP A 52 1.52 -10.47 -7.33
C ASP A 52 1.77 -8.94 -7.32
N TRP A 53 1.33 -8.22 -6.30
CA TRP A 53 1.41 -6.74 -6.26
C TRP A 53 2.77 -6.20 -5.83
N SER A 54 3.55 -6.94 -5.01
CA SER A 54 4.81 -6.44 -4.46
C SER A 54 5.85 -6.04 -5.50
N PRO A 55 6.08 -6.81 -6.59
CA PRO A 55 7.00 -6.39 -7.64
C PRO A 55 6.60 -5.07 -8.30
N VAL A 56 5.29 -4.80 -8.44
CA VAL A 56 4.78 -3.55 -9.00
C VAL A 56 4.91 -2.40 -8.01
N LEU A 57 4.54 -2.62 -6.72
CA LEU A 57 4.67 -1.60 -5.69
C LEU A 57 6.10 -1.11 -5.52
N TYR A 58 7.04 -2.03 -5.55
CA TYR A 58 8.43 -1.78 -5.21
C TYR A 58 9.37 -1.70 -6.43
N SER A 59 8.80 -1.58 -7.64
CA SER A 59 9.56 -1.53 -8.91
C SER A 59 10.60 -0.41 -8.99
N ALA A 60 10.41 0.70 -8.26
CA ALA A 60 11.29 1.86 -8.25
C ALA A 60 11.84 2.19 -6.84
N GLN A 61 11.79 1.23 -5.92
CA GLN A 61 12.22 1.45 -4.53
C GLN A 61 13.66 0.97 -4.31
N PRO A 62 14.58 1.86 -3.93
CA PRO A 62 16.00 1.52 -3.76
C PRO A 62 16.24 0.56 -2.59
N GLU A 63 15.36 0.55 -1.59
CA GLU A 63 15.44 -0.33 -0.42
C GLU A 63 15.01 -1.78 -0.68
N VAL A 64 14.51 -2.12 -1.89
CA VAL A 64 14.05 -3.46 -2.24
C VAL A 64 14.87 -4.02 -3.41
N ALA A 65 15.62 -5.07 -3.17
CA ALA A 65 16.40 -5.77 -4.20
C ALA A 65 15.54 -6.73 -5.03
N GLY A 66 14.48 -7.28 -4.46
CA GLY A 66 13.63 -8.22 -5.16
C GLY A 66 12.45 -8.72 -4.32
N CYS A 67 11.47 -9.28 -5.00
CA CYS A 67 10.27 -9.84 -4.41
C CYS A 67 10.09 -11.30 -4.80
N ILE A 68 9.73 -12.13 -3.83
CA ILE A 68 9.38 -13.54 -4.00
C ILE A 68 7.86 -13.65 -3.78
N PRO A 69 7.04 -13.57 -4.84
CA PRO A 69 5.59 -13.58 -4.68
C PRO A 69 5.07 -15.00 -4.44
N LEU A 70 4.13 -15.13 -3.50
CA LEU A 70 3.32 -16.32 -3.29
C LEU A 70 1.86 -16.02 -3.63
N ARG A 71 1.29 -16.73 -4.60
CA ARG A 71 -0.12 -16.52 -5.00
C ARG A 71 -1.11 -17.10 -4.00
N SER A 72 -0.74 -18.16 -3.28
CA SER A 72 -1.63 -18.82 -2.32
C SER A 72 -0.88 -19.29 -1.08
N GLN A 73 -1.53 -19.11 0.07
CA GLN A 73 -1.14 -19.69 1.35
C GLN A 73 -2.03 -20.87 1.77
N SER A 74 -3.05 -21.24 0.95
CA SER A 74 -4.01 -22.31 1.25
C SER A 74 -3.45 -23.70 0.92
N GLY A 75 -3.88 -24.72 1.64
CA GLY A 75 -3.50 -26.10 1.42
C GLY A 75 -2.11 -26.50 1.96
N PRO A 76 -1.75 -27.79 1.88
CA PRO A 76 -0.45 -28.31 2.33
C PRO A 76 0.70 -27.77 1.51
N MET A 77 1.85 -27.59 2.16
CA MET A 77 3.05 -27.01 1.53
C MET A 77 3.54 -27.82 0.33
N TRP A 78 3.52 -29.13 0.43
CA TRP A 78 4.03 -30.05 -0.58
C TRP A 78 3.19 -30.12 -1.88
N LEU A 79 1.93 -29.66 -1.86
CA LEU A 79 1.05 -29.62 -3.04
C LEU A 79 1.28 -28.37 -3.92
N HIS A 80 2.08 -27.39 -3.50
CA HIS A 80 2.19 -26.12 -4.20
C HIS A 80 3.61 -25.85 -4.72
N PRO A 81 3.87 -25.96 -6.03
CA PRO A 81 5.20 -25.70 -6.62
C PRO A 81 5.79 -24.33 -6.27
N GLN A 82 4.95 -23.31 -6.13
CA GLN A 82 5.40 -21.96 -5.75
C GLN A 82 6.01 -21.90 -4.35
N ARG A 83 5.54 -22.71 -3.40
CA ARG A 83 6.11 -22.76 -2.05
C ARG A 83 7.48 -23.44 -2.03
N TRP A 84 7.68 -24.46 -2.88
CA TRP A 84 8.99 -25.05 -3.08
C TRP A 84 9.96 -24.04 -3.69
N ARG A 85 9.51 -23.26 -4.70
CA ARG A 85 10.34 -22.19 -5.28
C ARG A 85 10.69 -21.14 -4.24
N ALA A 86 9.73 -20.74 -3.38
CA ALA A 86 10.00 -19.82 -2.28
C ALA A 86 10.98 -20.41 -1.27
N ALA A 87 10.81 -21.67 -0.85
CA ALA A 87 11.75 -22.33 0.06
C ALA A 87 13.16 -22.42 -0.55
N LEU A 88 13.29 -22.73 -1.84
CA LEU A 88 14.58 -22.73 -2.55
C LEU A 88 15.20 -21.32 -2.64
N ALA A 89 14.38 -20.28 -2.85
CA ALA A 89 14.86 -18.91 -2.84
C ALA A 89 15.36 -18.51 -1.43
N LEU A 90 14.58 -18.84 -0.37
CA LEU A 90 14.99 -18.60 1.02
C LEU A 90 16.25 -19.37 1.40
N ARG A 91 16.44 -20.61 0.89
CA ARG A 91 17.65 -21.39 1.12
C ARG A 91 18.90 -20.69 0.60
N ARG A 92 18.80 -19.96 -0.53
CA ARG A 92 19.92 -19.16 -1.07
C ARG A 92 20.23 -17.95 -0.20
N LEU A 93 19.22 -17.47 0.55
CA LEU A 93 19.30 -16.31 1.43
C LEU A 93 19.52 -16.70 2.91
N ARG A 94 19.73 -17.98 3.24
CA ARG A 94 19.78 -18.47 4.63
C ARG A 94 20.84 -17.81 5.52
N GLY A 95 21.84 -17.16 4.92
CA GLY A 95 22.85 -16.36 5.62
C GLY A 95 22.44 -14.93 5.95
N SER A 96 21.23 -14.50 5.55
CA SER A 96 20.69 -13.16 5.79
C SER A 96 19.99 -13.04 7.14
N PRO A 97 19.78 -11.82 7.68
CA PRO A 97 18.84 -11.58 8.76
C PRO A 97 17.40 -11.65 8.24
N PHE A 98 16.54 -12.39 8.95
CA PHE A 98 15.14 -12.59 8.62
C PHE A 98 14.23 -11.84 9.59
N TYR A 99 13.32 -11.02 9.05
CA TYR A 99 12.31 -10.25 9.76
C TYR A 99 10.91 -10.77 9.41
N ILE A 100 10.25 -11.45 10.34
CA ILE A 100 8.95 -12.08 10.14
C ILE A 100 7.86 -11.16 10.70
N CYS A 101 7.12 -10.47 9.81
CA CYS A 101 6.10 -9.46 10.14
C CYS A 101 4.68 -10.04 10.13
N GLU A 102 4.50 -11.31 10.50
CA GLU A 102 3.21 -11.99 10.45
C GLU A 102 2.66 -12.30 11.85
N PRO A 103 1.31 -12.28 12.03
CA PRO A 103 0.69 -12.76 13.26
C PRO A 103 1.04 -14.22 13.56
N GLU A 104 1.10 -14.56 14.85
CA GLU A 104 1.53 -15.85 15.39
C GLU A 104 0.95 -17.07 14.68
N PHE A 105 -0.35 -17.08 14.40
CA PHE A 105 -1.01 -18.21 13.73
C PHE A 105 -0.38 -18.56 12.39
N ARG A 106 -0.15 -17.56 11.53
CA ARG A 106 0.49 -17.79 10.20
C ARG A 106 1.98 -18.05 10.33
N THR A 107 2.64 -17.40 11.25
CA THR A 107 4.05 -17.65 11.58
C THR A 107 4.23 -19.11 11.93
N ARG A 108 3.46 -19.63 12.89
CA ARG A 108 3.55 -21.02 13.36
C ARG A 108 3.18 -22.03 12.27
N THR A 109 2.09 -21.81 11.55
CA THR A 109 1.51 -22.81 10.63
C THR A 109 2.07 -22.78 9.22
N LYS A 110 2.64 -21.66 8.78
CA LYS A 110 3.06 -21.46 7.37
C LYS A 110 4.52 -21.05 7.24
N ILE A 111 5.00 -20.10 8.03
CA ILE A 111 6.32 -19.51 7.82
C ILE A 111 7.41 -20.34 8.48
N ARG A 112 7.28 -20.70 9.76
CA ARG A 112 8.27 -21.53 10.46
C ARG A 112 8.55 -22.87 9.73
N PRO A 113 7.55 -23.64 9.26
CA PRO A 113 7.81 -24.84 8.47
C PRO A 113 8.56 -24.57 7.16
N MET A 114 8.27 -23.43 6.49
CA MET A 114 8.96 -23.06 5.25
C MET A 114 10.42 -22.65 5.52
N LEU A 115 10.69 -21.90 6.60
CA LEU A 115 12.04 -21.53 7.02
C LEU A 115 12.86 -22.78 7.39
N ALA A 116 12.27 -23.73 8.12
CA ALA A 116 12.89 -24.99 8.48
C ALA A 116 13.25 -25.82 7.22
N LEU A 117 12.33 -25.92 6.25
CA LEU A 117 12.57 -26.58 4.97
C LEU A 117 13.69 -25.90 4.16
N ALA A 118 13.78 -24.58 4.24
CA ALA A 118 14.83 -23.79 3.60
C ALA A 118 16.19 -23.92 4.33
N GLY A 119 16.23 -24.50 5.53
CA GLY A 119 17.43 -24.62 6.37
C GLY A 119 17.91 -23.26 6.88
N VAL A 120 16.98 -22.34 7.15
CA VAL A 120 17.29 -21.04 7.75
C VAL A 120 17.52 -21.23 9.25
N PRO A 121 18.68 -20.83 9.82
CA PRO A 121 18.95 -20.95 11.25
C PRO A 121 18.00 -20.11 12.09
N ALA A 122 17.58 -20.61 13.25
CA ALA A 122 16.65 -19.90 14.13
C ALA A 122 17.23 -18.57 14.63
N GLU A 123 18.52 -18.53 14.90
CA GLU A 123 19.28 -17.35 15.33
C GLU A 123 19.38 -16.26 14.26
N HIS A 124 19.05 -16.58 12.99
CA HIS A 124 18.95 -15.62 11.90
C HIS A 124 17.54 -14.98 11.80
N CYS A 125 16.58 -15.43 12.60
CA CYS A 125 15.21 -14.99 12.55
C CYS A 125 14.83 -14.10 13.74
N THR A 126 14.03 -13.07 13.49
CA THR A 126 13.29 -12.31 14.52
C THR A 126 11.84 -12.22 14.11
N PHE A 127 10.93 -12.21 15.08
CA PHE A 127 9.50 -12.31 14.86
C PHE A 127 8.79 -11.12 15.50
N ILE A 128 7.86 -10.49 14.80
CA ILE A 128 7.10 -9.35 15.34
C ILE A 128 6.24 -9.76 16.54
N GLU A 129 5.83 -11.02 16.60
CA GLU A 129 5.07 -11.59 17.74
C GLU A 129 5.86 -11.57 19.05
N ASP A 130 7.20 -11.50 19.01
CA ASP A 130 8.05 -11.38 20.19
C ASP A 130 8.12 -9.94 20.73
N ILE A 131 7.57 -8.96 20.00
CA ILE A 131 7.51 -7.56 20.40
C ILE A 131 6.08 -7.21 20.78
N PRO A 132 5.79 -6.98 22.07
CA PRO A 132 4.44 -6.62 22.50
C PRO A 132 3.95 -5.36 21.77
N SER A 133 2.71 -5.38 21.27
CA SER A 133 2.05 -4.19 20.76
C SER A 133 1.72 -3.23 21.90
N ILE A 134 1.81 -1.94 21.66
CA ILE A 134 1.36 -0.90 22.58
C ILE A 134 -0.11 -0.59 22.26
N GLU A 135 -0.91 -0.30 23.29
CA GLU A 135 -2.30 0.06 23.09
C GLU A 135 -2.42 1.29 22.15
N ASN A 136 -3.29 1.20 21.16
CA ASN A 136 -3.52 2.23 20.13
C ASN A 136 -2.30 2.57 19.27
N GLU A 137 -1.27 1.72 19.26
CA GLU A 137 -0.09 1.89 18.42
C GLU A 137 -0.44 1.63 16.95
N HIS A 138 -0.12 2.59 16.09
CA HIS A 138 -0.29 2.41 14.66
C HIS A 138 0.63 1.28 14.13
N TRP A 139 0.12 0.49 13.17
CA TRP A 139 0.85 -0.67 12.63
C TRP A 139 2.28 -0.33 12.14
N VAL A 140 2.46 0.84 11.52
CA VAL A 140 3.80 1.29 11.07
C VAL A 140 4.75 1.54 12.24
N ASP A 141 4.24 2.11 13.35
CA ASP A 141 5.08 2.40 14.52
C ASP A 141 5.56 1.09 15.17
N TRP A 142 4.67 0.10 15.26
CA TRP A 142 5.04 -1.24 15.72
C TRP A 142 6.09 -1.90 14.81
N LEU A 143 5.92 -1.81 13.48
CA LEU A 143 6.92 -2.29 12.52
C LEU A 143 8.27 -1.60 12.69
N LEU A 144 8.29 -0.30 12.97
CA LEU A 144 9.53 0.45 13.17
C LEU A 144 10.22 0.04 14.48
N ARG A 145 9.48 -0.18 15.58
CA ARG A 145 10.03 -0.76 16.82
C ARG A 145 10.56 -2.17 16.59
N PHE A 146 9.86 -2.96 15.79
CA PHE A 146 10.34 -4.28 15.39
C PHE A 146 11.65 -4.17 14.61
N GLY A 147 11.79 -3.18 13.72
CA GLY A 147 13.03 -2.89 12.99
C GLY A 147 14.21 -2.46 13.88
N ASP A 148 13.97 -2.06 15.14
CA ASP A 148 15.03 -1.80 16.12
C ASP A 148 15.64 -3.08 16.69
N THR A 149 14.95 -4.20 16.57
CA THR A 149 15.50 -5.51 16.97
C THR A 149 16.44 -6.07 15.92
N ALA A 150 17.25 -7.03 16.30
CA ALA A 150 18.06 -7.82 15.37
C ALA A 150 17.96 -9.30 15.72
N PRO A 151 17.99 -10.19 14.72
CA PRO A 151 18.18 -11.61 14.97
C PRO A 151 19.48 -11.87 15.76
N ALA A 152 19.50 -12.90 16.60
CA ALA A 152 20.59 -13.14 17.55
C ALA A 152 21.97 -13.18 16.88
N ALA A 153 22.06 -13.79 15.71
CA ALA A 153 23.32 -13.91 14.94
C ALA A 153 23.81 -12.56 14.34
N PHE A 154 22.99 -11.51 14.35
CA PHE A 154 23.29 -10.21 13.76
C PHE A 154 23.31 -9.08 14.79
N ARG A 155 23.30 -9.40 16.08
CA ARG A 155 23.46 -8.40 17.15
C ARG A 155 24.91 -7.96 17.18
N ALA A 156 25.15 -6.68 16.89
CA ALA A 156 26.50 -6.12 17.04
C ALA A 156 26.89 -6.10 18.53
N SER A 157 28.18 -6.34 18.80
CA SER A 157 28.76 -6.17 20.13
C SER A 157 28.94 -4.67 20.40
N GLY A 158 27.84 -3.97 20.76
CA GLY A 158 27.82 -2.54 21.01
C GLY A 158 26.46 -1.93 20.63
N GLU A 159 26.15 -0.73 21.14
CA GLU A 159 24.96 0.04 20.77
C GLU A 159 25.04 0.47 19.30
N SER A 160 24.50 -0.34 18.42
CA SER A 160 24.24 0.08 17.03
C SER A 160 23.07 1.05 17.07
N THR A 161 23.32 2.34 16.86
CA THR A 161 22.26 3.35 16.69
C THR A 161 21.40 2.96 15.51
N THR A 162 20.17 2.58 15.79
CA THR A 162 19.21 2.25 14.73
C THR A 162 18.81 3.53 14.00
N PRO A 163 18.83 3.57 12.66
CA PRO A 163 18.46 4.77 11.91
C PRO A 163 17.03 5.21 12.23
N SER A 164 16.85 6.51 12.53
CA SER A 164 15.52 7.11 12.59
C SER A 164 14.99 7.29 11.17
N VAL A 165 13.76 6.86 10.93
CA VAL A 165 13.08 7.00 9.63
C VAL A 165 11.69 7.57 9.82
N HIS A 166 11.15 8.17 8.78
CA HIS A 166 9.80 8.71 8.81
C HIS A 166 8.76 7.58 8.94
N ALA A 167 7.83 7.72 9.88
CA ALA A 167 6.82 6.69 10.19
C ALA A 167 5.63 6.73 9.22
N ALA A 168 5.90 6.92 7.93
CA ALA A 168 4.88 6.91 6.88
C ALA A 168 5.47 6.38 5.57
N PRO A 169 4.71 5.55 4.82
CA PRO A 169 5.15 5.03 3.54
C PRO A 169 5.34 6.14 2.50
N GLN A 170 6.37 5.97 1.68
CA GLN A 170 6.61 6.76 0.48
C GLN A 170 7.00 5.84 -0.66
N LEU A 171 6.22 5.86 -1.75
CA LEU A 171 6.46 5.02 -2.92
C LEU A 171 6.85 5.88 -4.12
N HIS A 172 7.62 5.29 -5.03
CA HIS A 172 8.09 5.93 -6.26
C HIS A 172 7.55 5.22 -7.50
N VAL A 173 7.33 5.99 -8.55
CA VAL A 173 6.90 5.50 -9.86
C VAL A 173 8.12 5.29 -10.75
N SER A 174 8.17 4.16 -11.44
CA SER A 174 9.21 3.90 -12.45
C SER A 174 8.95 4.69 -13.74
N ALA A 175 9.99 4.86 -14.57
CA ALA A 175 9.85 5.49 -15.89
C ALA A 175 8.85 4.74 -16.77
N ALA A 176 8.82 3.42 -16.71
CA ALA A 176 7.88 2.59 -17.49
C ALA A 176 6.43 2.80 -17.05
N GLU A 177 6.17 2.92 -15.74
CA GLU A 177 4.82 3.21 -15.22
C GLU A 177 4.35 4.61 -15.58
N ARG A 178 5.25 5.61 -15.58
CA ARG A 178 4.93 6.97 -16.07
C ARG A 178 4.59 6.96 -17.55
N ALA A 179 5.38 6.27 -18.38
CA ALA A 179 5.10 6.16 -19.81
C ALA A 179 3.75 5.46 -20.09
N ASP A 180 3.42 4.39 -19.37
CA ASP A 180 2.11 3.72 -19.46
C ASP A 180 0.95 4.65 -19.06
N ARG A 181 1.11 5.40 -17.96
CA ARG A 181 0.15 6.42 -17.54
C ARG A 181 -0.07 7.47 -18.62
N ASP A 182 1.00 8.05 -19.15
CA ASP A 182 0.94 9.15 -20.10
C ASP A 182 0.31 8.70 -21.42
N ALA A 183 0.65 7.50 -21.91
CA ALA A 183 0.02 6.88 -23.06
C ALA A 183 -1.48 6.65 -22.84
N TRP A 184 -1.86 6.18 -21.67
CA TRP A 184 -3.27 5.97 -21.31
C TRP A 184 -4.03 7.29 -21.22
N LEU A 185 -3.48 8.32 -20.56
CA LEU A 185 -4.08 9.66 -20.49
C LEU A 185 -4.30 10.25 -21.87
N HIS A 186 -3.33 10.09 -22.76
CA HIS A 186 -3.45 10.53 -24.15
C HIS A 186 -4.58 9.81 -24.89
N ALA A 187 -4.62 8.49 -24.78
CA ALA A 187 -5.67 7.66 -25.40
C ALA A 187 -7.08 7.97 -24.89
N GLN A 188 -7.22 8.39 -23.62
CA GLN A 188 -8.50 8.79 -23.02
C GLN A 188 -8.84 10.29 -23.25
N GLY A 189 -7.97 11.09 -23.87
CA GLY A 189 -8.17 12.53 -24.03
C GLY A 189 -8.15 13.31 -22.71
N LEU A 190 -7.41 12.82 -21.71
CA LEU A 190 -7.36 13.37 -20.34
C LEU A 190 -6.09 14.19 -20.06
N ASN A 191 -5.25 14.42 -21.07
CA ASN A 191 -4.01 15.18 -20.89
C ASN A 191 -4.28 16.58 -20.31
N GLY A 192 -3.54 16.93 -19.25
CA GLY A 192 -3.61 18.24 -18.60
C GLY A 192 -4.88 18.48 -17.79
N ARG A 193 -5.77 17.50 -17.65
CA ARG A 193 -6.94 17.61 -16.81
C ARG A 193 -6.63 17.20 -15.37
N PRO A 194 -7.10 17.95 -14.34
CA PRO A 194 -7.08 17.47 -12.97
C PRO A 194 -7.89 16.17 -12.87
N LEU A 195 -7.33 15.16 -12.18
CA LEU A 195 -8.01 13.87 -11.96
C LEU A 195 -8.46 13.75 -10.52
N VAL A 196 -9.73 13.46 -10.30
CA VAL A 196 -10.24 13.06 -8.98
C VAL A 196 -10.63 11.60 -9.05
N LEU A 197 -9.98 10.78 -8.22
CA LEU A 197 -10.16 9.33 -8.21
C LEU A 197 -11.12 8.94 -7.08
N LEU A 198 -12.10 8.11 -7.39
CA LEU A 198 -13.05 7.55 -6.44
C LEU A 198 -12.86 6.03 -6.39
N GLN A 199 -12.51 5.49 -5.22
CA GLN A 199 -12.32 4.04 -5.02
C GLN A 199 -13.45 3.48 -4.16
N PRO A 200 -14.57 3.08 -4.77
CA PRO A 200 -15.76 2.65 -4.05
C PRO A 200 -15.69 1.19 -3.60
N ALA A 201 -14.93 0.36 -4.33
CA ALA A 201 -14.84 -1.07 -4.09
C ALA A 201 -13.73 -1.45 -3.12
N ASN A 202 -13.93 -2.56 -2.44
CA ASN A 202 -12.94 -3.21 -1.60
C ASN A 202 -12.90 -4.72 -1.92
N LYS A 203 -11.97 -5.46 -1.34
CA LYS A 203 -11.83 -6.91 -1.58
C LYS A 203 -13.10 -7.73 -1.33
N ARG A 204 -14.04 -7.22 -0.52
CA ARG A 204 -15.29 -7.93 -0.19
C ARG A 204 -16.42 -7.59 -1.14
N THR A 205 -16.33 -6.49 -1.89
CA THR A 205 -17.38 -6.00 -2.78
C THR A 205 -17.78 -7.05 -3.82
N MET A 206 -16.79 -7.73 -4.42
CA MET A 206 -17.05 -8.77 -5.42
C MET A 206 -16.99 -10.17 -4.82
N ARG A 207 -17.97 -11.01 -5.18
CA ARG A 207 -18.02 -12.45 -4.94
C ARG A 207 -18.04 -13.20 -6.26
N TRP A 208 -17.90 -14.52 -6.22
CA TRP A 208 -18.02 -15.38 -7.41
C TRP A 208 -19.38 -15.27 -8.11
N ASN A 209 -20.44 -14.86 -7.39
CA ASN A 209 -21.81 -14.71 -7.86
C ASN A 209 -22.24 -13.24 -8.06
N GLY A 210 -21.29 -12.29 -8.13
CA GLY A 210 -21.57 -10.87 -8.36
C GLY A 210 -21.22 -9.95 -7.21
N VAL A 211 -21.87 -8.79 -7.14
CA VAL A 211 -21.66 -7.78 -6.09
C VAL A 211 -22.27 -8.29 -4.78
N ARG A 212 -21.52 -8.15 -3.69
CA ARG A 212 -22.01 -8.48 -2.35
C ARG A 212 -23.13 -7.50 -1.96
N ALA A 213 -24.14 -8.00 -1.25
CA ALA A 213 -25.16 -7.15 -0.66
C ALA A 213 -24.52 -6.14 0.34
N ALA A 214 -25.01 -4.92 0.34
CA ALA A 214 -24.44 -3.85 1.16
C ALA A 214 -24.48 -4.18 2.66
N GLU A 215 -25.53 -4.89 3.11
CA GLU A 215 -25.73 -5.30 4.50
C GLU A 215 -24.60 -6.23 5.00
N ASP A 216 -24.03 -7.00 4.09
CA ASP A 216 -22.96 -7.97 4.36
C ASP A 216 -21.54 -7.33 4.35
N ASP A 217 -21.41 -6.06 3.95
CA ASP A 217 -20.12 -5.37 3.81
C ASP A 217 -20.10 -4.06 4.61
N ASP A 218 -19.44 -4.07 5.76
CA ASP A 218 -19.21 -2.92 6.63
C ASP A 218 -18.41 -1.77 5.97
N LYS A 219 -17.82 -2.03 4.80
CA LYS A 219 -17.07 -1.06 3.99
C LYS A 219 -17.82 -0.59 2.75
N SER A 220 -19.06 -1.06 2.54
CA SER A 220 -19.89 -0.61 1.42
C SER A 220 -20.49 0.76 1.72
N TRP A 221 -20.36 1.69 0.77
CA TRP A 221 -21.07 2.97 0.79
C TRP A 221 -22.11 2.98 -0.33
N PRO A 222 -23.32 3.47 -0.09
CA PRO A 222 -24.41 3.40 -1.08
C PRO A 222 -24.04 4.03 -2.42
N ALA A 223 -24.49 3.41 -3.51
CA ALA A 223 -24.18 3.86 -4.88
C ALA A 223 -24.68 5.30 -5.12
N GLU A 224 -25.86 5.66 -4.58
CA GLU A 224 -26.45 6.98 -4.67
C GLU A 224 -25.60 8.04 -3.98
N ARG A 225 -24.94 7.68 -2.87
CA ARG A 225 -24.03 8.59 -2.15
C ARG A 225 -22.73 8.79 -2.93
N TRP A 226 -22.18 7.74 -3.55
CA TRP A 226 -21.05 7.86 -4.47
C TRP A 226 -21.39 8.75 -5.66
N ALA A 227 -22.56 8.57 -6.27
CA ALA A 227 -23.04 9.38 -7.36
C ALA A 227 -23.22 10.86 -6.96
N ALA A 228 -23.79 11.12 -5.78
CA ALA A 228 -23.96 12.47 -5.26
C ALA A 228 -22.62 13.16 -4.98
N LEU A 229 -21.64 12.43 -4.41
CA LEU A 229 -20.27 12.92 -4.22
C LEU A 229 -19.62 13.25 -5.57
N ALA A 230 -19.70 12.35 -6.55
CA ALA A 230 -19.11 12.57 -7.88
C ALA A 230 -19.68 13.81 -8.57
N ARG A 231 -21.01 14.01 -8.50
CA ARG A 231 -21.68 15.22 -9.02
C ARG A 231 -21.24 16.49 -8.30
N ALA A 232 -21.14 16.45 -6.97
CA ALA A 232 -20.68 17.59 -6.17
C ALA A 232 -19.24 18.00 -6.52
N ILE A 233 -18.36 17.01 -6.73
CA ILE A 233 -16.98 17.23 -7.17
C ILE A 233 -16.94 17.82 -8.59
N SER A 234 -17.67 17.22 -9.54
CA SER A 234 -17.75 17.69 -10.93
C SER A 234 -18.31 19.11 -11.04
N TYR A 235 -19.30 19.44 -10.22
CA TYR A 235 -19.85 20.81 -10.14
C TYR A 235 -18.83 21.81 -9.60
N ARG A 236 -18.10 21.46 -8.53
CA ARG A 236 -17.12 22.36 -7.90
C ARG A 236 -15.83 22.51 -8.71
N LEU A 237 -15.44 21.46 -9.45
CA LEU A 237 -14.21 21.42 -10.24
C LEU A 237 -14.53 21.02 -11.69
N PRO A 238 -15.19 21.92 -12.46
CA PRO A 238 -15.77 21.56 -13.77
C PRO A 238 -14.73 21.19 -14.84
N GLN A 239 -13.46 21.54 -14.65
CA GLN A 239 -12.37 21.15 -15.54
C GLN A 239 -11.81 19.75 -15.23
N ALA A 240 -12.10 19.19 -14.05
CA ALA A 240 -11.56 17.89 -13.66
C ALA A 240 -12.31 16.73 -14.32
N GLN A 241 -11.63 15.62 -14.44
CA GLN A 241 -12.23 14.31 -14.70
C GLN A 241 -12.38 13.57 -13.38
N VAL A 242 -13.58 13.12 -13.07
CA VAL A 242 -13.90 12.25 -11.92
C VAL A 242 -13.95 10.83 -12.41
N LEU A 243 -13.19 9.93 -11.80
CA LEU A 243 -13.10 8.53 -12.23
C LEU A 243 -13.43 7.59 -11.08
N PHE A 244 -14.47 6.78 -11.24
CA PHE A 244 -14.65 5.59 -10.40
C PHE A 244 -13.63 4.54 -10.79
N CYS A 245 -12.73 4.22 -9.87
CA CYS A 245 -11.60 3.33 -10.12
C CYS A 245 -11.82 1.95 -9.51
N GLY A 246 -11.31 0.93 -10.20
CA GLY A 246 -11.32 -0.44 -9.70
C GLY A 246 -10.44 -1.37 -10.52
N SER A 247 -10.40 -2.61 -10.09
CA SER A 247 -9.77 -3.71 -10.82
C SER A 247 -10.71 -4.26 -11.90
N ALA A 248 -10.18 -5.10 -12.81
CA ALA A 248 -11.00 -5.77 -13.82
C ALA A 248 -12.14 -6.62 -13.23
N ALA A 249 -11.95 -7.20 -12.03
CA ALA A 249 -12.98 -7.94 -11.35
C ALA A 249 -14.15 -7.07 -10.84
N GLU A 250 -13.92 -5.75 -10.71
CA GLU A 250 -14.90 -4.78 -10.20
C GLU A 250 -15.60 -4.00 -11.31
N ALA A 251 -15.27 -4.23 -12.60
CA ALA A 251 -15.79 -3.46 -13.72
C ALA A 251 -17.33 -3.35 -13.72
N GLY A 252 -18.04 -4.46 -13.59
CA GLY A 252 -19.51 -4.46 -13.57
C GLY A 252 -20.11 -3.67 -12.38
N TYR A 253 -19.42 -3.60 -11.25
CA TYR A 253 -19.81 -2.74 -10.13
C TYR A 253 -19.60 -1.26 -10.45
N LEU A 254 -18.48 -0.92 -11.10
CA LEU A 254 -18.23 0.44 -11.55
C LEU A 254 -19.28 0.92 -12.55
N ASP A 255 -19.70 0.06 -13.50
CA ASP A 255 -20.76 0.37 -14.45
C ASP A 255 -22.10 0.65 -13.76
N THR A 256 -22.40 -0.11 -12.70
CA THR A 256 -23.60 0.14 -11.86
C THR A 256 -23.54 1.52 -11.20
N LEU A 257 -22.38 1.94 -10.68
CA LEU A 257 -22.20 3.26 -10.08
C LEU A 257 -22.35 4.39 -11.11
N LEU A 258 -21.79 4.19 -12.29
CA LEU A 258 -21.92 5.14 -13.39
C LEU A 258 -23.38 5.31 -13.82
N ALA A 259 -24.13 4.21 -13.93
CA ALA A 259 -25.55 4.25 -14.29
C ALA A 259 -26.40 5.06 -13.30
N VAL A 260 -26.10 4.99 -11.99
CA VAL A 260 -26.79 5.77 -10.94
C VAL A 260 -26.37 7.24 -10.95
N THR A 261 -25.21 7.57 -11.56
CA THR A 261 -24.66 8.93 -11.53
C THR A 261 -25.34 9.89 -12.50
N ASP A 262 -26.19 9.43 -13.40
CA ASP A 262 -26.79 10.14 -14.52
C ASP A 262 -25.79 10.45 -15.66
N ALA A 263 -26.08 9.89 -16.83
CA ALA A 263 -25.25 9.96 -18.03
C ALA A 263 -25.06 11.40 -18.60
N ALA A 264 -25.70 12.41 -18.02
CA ALA A 264 -25.61 13.80 -18.45
C ALA A 264 -24.31 14.51 -18.00
N SER A 265 -23.47 13.88 -17.16
CA SER A 265 -22.21 14.50 -16.73
C SER A 265 -21.01 13.95 -17.51
N PRO A 266 -20.56 14.62 -18.59
CA PRO A 266 -19.49 14.10 -19.47
C PRO A 266 -18.12 14.03 -18.79
N ARG A 267 -18.03 14.37 -17.51
CA ARG A 267 -16.79 14.40 -16.71
C ARG A 267 -16.76 13.41 -15.58
N ILE A 268 -17.71 12.49 -15.54
CA ILE A 268 -17.73 11.38 -14.61
C ILE A 268 -17.71 10.10 -15.44
N ASP A 269 -16.75 9.21 -15.16
CA ASP A 269 -16.55 7.98 -15.91
C ASP A 269 -16.00 6.89 -15.00
N THR A 270 -15.80 5.70 -15.53
CA THR A 270 -15.17 4.56 -14.86
C THR A 270 -13.79 4.29 -15.44
N ALA A 271 -12.90 3.74 -14.62
CA ALA A 271 -11.58 3.33 -15.05
C ALA A 271 -11.15 2.01 -14.40
N VAL A 272 -10.98 0.97 -15.21
CA VAL A 272 -10.31 -0.25 -14.79
C VAL A 272 -8.81 -0.03 -14.86
N LEU A 273 -8.16 0.00 -13.68
CA LEU A 273 -6.76 0.40 -13.56
C LEU A 273 -5.90 -0.76 -13.05
N PRO A 274 -4.94 -1.25 -13.84
CA PRO A 274 -3.86 -2.08 -13.32
C PRO A 274 -3.09 -1.32 -12.23
N LEU A 275 -2.56 -2.05 -11.24
CA LEU A 275 -1.92 -1.46 -10.06
C LEU A 275 -0.81 -0.45 -10.40
N GLY A 276 0.04 -0.74 -11.38
CA GLY A 276 1.12 0.17 -11.81
C GLY A 276 0.58 1.48 -12.37
N ARG A 277 -0.52 1.42 -13.16
CA ARG A 277 -1.18 2.62 -13.70
C ARG A 277 -1.87 3.41 -12.60
N LEU A 278 -2.57 2.75 -11.68
CA LEU A 278 -3.16 3.41 -10.50
C LEU A 278 -2.08 4.13 -9.68
N LYS A 279 -0.95 3.46 -9.41
CA LYS A 279 0.20 4.06 -8.72
C LYS A 279 0.70 5.32 -9.44
N ALA A 280 0.88 5.25 -10.74
CA ALA A 280 1.37 6.38 -11.55
C ALA A 280 0.34 7.51 -11.67
N LEU A 281 -0.96 7.22 -11.73
CA LEU A 281 -2.01 8.24 -11.70
C LEU A 281 -2.08 8.95 -10.35
N LEU A 282 -1.93 8.23 -9.23
CA LEU A 282 -1.91 8.82 -7.89
C LEU A 282 -0.73 9.79 -7.68
N GLU A 283 0.37 9.63 -8.40
CA GLU A 283 1.49 10.59 -8.40
C GLU A 283 1.06 11.99 -8.85
N ILE A 284 0.10 12.08 -9.78
CA ILE A 284 -0.36 13.33 -10.39
C ILE A 284 -1.82 13.70 -10.08
N ALA A 285 -2.57 12.81 -9.46
CA ALA A 285 -3.98 13.04 -9.16
C ALA A 285 -4.17 14.26 -8.24
N HIS A 286 -5.23 15.04 -8.53
CA HIS A 286 -5.64 16.15 -7.69
C HIS A 286 -6.00 15.68 -6.28
N SER A 287 -6.79 14.62 -6.18
CA SER A 287 -7.23 14.03 -4.91
C SER A 287 -7.86 12.66 -5.13
N MET A 288 -8.03 11.93 -4.02
CA MET A 288 -8.78 10.67 -4.00
C MET A 288 -9.78 10.63 -2.85
N VAL A 289 -10.94 10.01 -3.09
CA VAL A 289 -11.86 9.56 -2.03
C VAL A 289 -11.98 8.04 -2.12
N SER A 290 -11.80 7.36 -1.00
CA SER A 290 -11.74 5.90 -0.98
C SER A 290 -12.38 5.33 0.28
N VAL A 291 -12.97 4.15 0.19
CA VAL A 291 -13.20 3.34 1.40
C VAL A 291 -11.86 2.82 1.93
N ASP A 292 -11.82 2.37 3.20
CA ASP A 292 -10.62 1.79 3.82
C ASP A 292 -10.16 0.51 3.09
N THR A 293 -9.18 0.67 2.21
CA THR A 293 -8.68 -0.37 1.30
C THR A 293 -7.22 -0.14 0.90
N GLY A 294 -6.59 -1.13 0.25
CA GLY A 294 -5.21 -1.01 -0.23
C GLY A 294 -4.94 0.21 -1.11
N PRO A 295 -5.80 0.57 -2.08
CA PRO A 295 -5.70 1.81 -2.84
C PRO A 295 -5.66 3.10 -2.01
N ALA A 296 -6.35 3.17 -0.85
CA ALA A 296 -6.25 4.32 0.04
C ALA A 296 -4.83 4.48 0.63
N HIS A 297 -4.24 3.38 1.09
CA HIS A 297 -2.84 3.38 1.55
C HIS A 297 -1.89 3.73 0.41
N LEU A 298 -2.17 3.27 -0.82
CA LEU A 298 -1.38 3.62 -1.99
C LEU A 298 -1.46 5.11 -2.29
N ALA A 299 -2.64 5.71 -2.23
CA ALA A 299 -2.83 7.14 -2.45
C ALA A 299 -2.00 7.97 -1.47
N ALA A 300 -2.08 7.67 -0.18
CA ALA A 300 -1.28 8.34 0.84
C ALA A 300 0.23 8.16 0.61
N ALA A 301 0.68 6.94 0.29
CA ALA A 301 2.10 6.64 0.02
C ALA A 301 2.63 7.32 -1.26
N MET A 302 1.74 7.63 -2.22
CA MET A 302 2.05 8.39 -3.44
C MET A 302 1.92 9.91 -3.25
N GLY A 303 1.57 10.38 -2.06
CA GLY A 303 1.38 11.79 -1.78
C GLY A 303 0.11 12.37 -2.44
N CYS A 304 -0.88 11.56 -2.75
CA CYS A 304 -2.18 12.03 -3.22
C CYS A 304 -3.03 12.49 -2.03
N PRO A 305 -3.58 13.72 -2.03
CA PRO A 305 -4.54 14.15 -1.03
C PRO A 305 -5.74 13.20 -0.96
N LEU A 306 -6.13 12.77 0.25
CA LEU A 306 -7.01 11.64 0.43
C LEU A 306 -8.11 11.91 1.46
N VAL A 307 -9.35 11.59 1.11
CA VAL A 307 -10.42 11.32 2.08
C VAL A 307 -10.63 9.81 2.15
N VAL A 308 -10.57 9.24 3.35
CA VAL A 308 -10.83 7.81 3.55
C VAL A 308 -12.07 7.61 4.43
N LEU A 309 -12.99 6.76 3.94
CA LEU A 309 -14.20 6.38 4.65
C LEU A 309 -13.93 5.07 5.41
N MET A 310 -13.96 5.11 6.73
CA MET A 310 -13.67 3.97 7.58
C MET A 310 -14.92 3.48 8.31
N GLY A 311 -15.16 2.17 8.27
CA GLY A 311 -16.21 1.50 9.05
C GLY A 311 -15.61 0.84 10.30
N ASN A 312 -15.74 -0.47 10.40
CA ASN A 312 -15.34 -1.28 11.57
C ASN A 312 -13.80 -1.42 11.69
N ARG A 313 -13.09 -0.31 11.75
CA ARG A 313 -11.64 -0.24 11.98
C ARG A 313 -11.29 0.97 12.86
N SER A 314 -10.24 0.83 13.66
CA SER A 314 -9.71 1.96 14.41
C SER A 314 -8.84 2.84 13.53
N PRO A 315 -9.15 4.12 13.38
CA PRO A 315 -8.29 5.08 12.67
C PRO A 315 -6.89 5.19 13.29
N GLN A 316 -6.79 5.09 14.61
CA GLN A 316 -5.50 5.15 15.31
C GLN A 316 -4.53 4.09 14.82
N LEU A 317 -5.03 2.88 14.54
CA LEU A 317 -4.21 1.73 14.12
C LEU A 317 -3.93 1.70 12.61
N TRP A 318 -4.87 2.23 11.79
CA TRP A 318 -4.88 1.92 10.36
C TRP A 318 -5.05 3.13 9.43
N THR A 319 -5.02 4.36 9.94
CA THR A 319 -5.09 5.55 9.06
C THR A 319 -3.96 5.49 8.02
N PRO A 320 -4.25 5.65 6.72
CA PRO A 320 -3.21 5.82 5.73
C PRO A 320 -2.32 7.02 6.08
N ARG A 321 -1.00 6.83 6.01
CA ARG A 321 -0.01 7.88 6.30
C ARG A 321 0.75 8.26 5.03
N SER A 322 1.02 9.55 4.86
CA SER A 322 1.76 10.09 3.72
C SER A 322 3.19 10.49 4.10
N GLY A 323 4.18 9.86 3.49
CA GLY A 323 5.59 10.22 3.65
C GLY A 323 5.97 11.54 2.98
N SER A 324 5.17 12.02 2.03
CA SER A 324 5.37 13.30 1.32
C SER A 324 4.60 14.47 1.94
N GLY A 325 3.87 14.26 3.07
CA GLY A 325 3.13 15.32 3.76
C GLY A 325 1.81 15.72 3.10
N SER A 326 1.27 14.95 2.14
CA SER A 326 -0.07 15.17 1.63
C SER A 326 -1.11 14.92 2.73
N GLU A 327 -2.20 15.67 2.67
CA GLU A 327 -3.25 15.58 3.68
C GLU A 327 -4.09 14.31 3.53
N VAL A 328 -4.40 13.69 4.67
CA VAL A 328 -5.32 12.54 4.77
C VAL A 328 -6.41 12.90 5.78
N ILE A 329 -7.65 12.98 5.31
CA ILE A 329 -8.83 13.19 6.15
C ILE A 329 -9.55 11.85 6.32
N VAL A 330 -9.76 11.43 7.57
CA VAL A 330 -10.49 10.21 7.91
C VAL A 330 -11.92 10.58 8.34
N LEU A 331 -12.88 9.92 7.74
CA LEU A 331 -14.28 9.96 8.17
C LEU A 331 -14.69 8.60 8.73
N GLY A 332 -15.32 8.61 9.88
CA GLY A 332 -15.80 7.41 10.54
C GLY A 332 -14.70 6.63 11.30
N GLY A 333 -14.89 5.33 11.39
CA GLY A 333 -14.03 4.42 12.16
C GLY A 333 -14.43 4.28 13.62
N LEU A 334 -13.95 3.19 14.26
CA LEU A 334 -14.24 2.89 15.66
C LEU A 334 -13.64 3.93 16.61
N PRO A 335 -14.32 4.26 17.71
CA PRO A 335 -15.63 3.72 18.15
C PRO A 335 -16.86 4.41 17.56
N ALA A 336 -16.68 5.53 16.83
CA ALA A 336 -17.78 6.43 16.43
C ALA A 336 -18.67 5.83 15.34
N VAL A 337 -18.09 5.12 14.36
CA VAL A 337 -18.77 4.57 13.18
C VAL A 337 -18.34 3.11 13.00
N ARG A 338 -19.32 2.21 12.82
CA ARG A 338 -19.07 0.78 12.60
C ARG A 338 -19.18 0.38 11.13
N ARG A 339 -19.97 1.13 10.37
CA ARG A 339 -20.25 0.85 8.95
C ARG A 339 -20.04 2.12 8.12
N VAL A 340 -19.46 1.97 6.95
CA VAL A 340 -19.22 3.11 6.06
C VAL A 340 -20.51 3.76 5.59
N ASP A 341 -21.61 3.01 5.51
CA ASP A 341 -22.94 3.53 5.16
C ASP A 341 -23.59 4.42 6.25
N GLU A 342 -22.98 4.53 7.44
CA GLU A 342 -23.37 5.52 8.45
C GLU A 342 -22.80 6.93 8.13
N ILE A 343 -21.82 7.04 7.23
CA ILE A 343 -21.21 8.32 6.84
C ILE A 343 -22.10 9.00 5.81
N GLU A 344 -22.58 10.21 6.13
CA GLU A 344 -23.44 10.97 5.24
C GLU A 344 -22.67 11.61 4.07
N THR A 345 -23.34 11.77 2.91
CA THR A 345 -22.74 12.38 1.71
C THR A 345 -22.19 13.78 1.99
N VAL A 346 -22.90 14.59 2.77
CA VAL A 346 -22.46 15.96 3.11
C VAL A 346 -21.14 15.96 3.87
N GLN A 347 -20.89 14.96 4.73
CA GLN A 347 -19.62 14.82 5.45
C GLN A 347 -18.47 14.53 4.47
N ALA A 348 -18.67 13.62 3.52
CA ALA A 348 -17.68 13.27 2.52
C ALA A 348 -17.38 14.45 1.57
N VAL A 349 -18.39 15.19 1.14
CA VAL A 349 -18.24 16.39 0.31
C VAL A 349 -17.47 17.47 1.07
N ASN A 350 -17.82 17.74 2.33
CA ASN A 350 -17.15 18.75 3.15
C ASN A 350 -15.70 18.37 3.44
N ALA A 351 -15.42 17.10 3.76
CA ALA A 351 -14.06 16.61 3.95
C ALA A 351 -13.23 16.75 2.66
N TRP A 352 -13.81 16.39 1.50
CA TRP A 352 -13.11 16.56 0.24
C TRP A 352 -12.85 18.07 -0.06
N ARG A 353 -13.79 18.95 0.23
CA ARG A 353 -13.60 20.40 0.05
C ARG A 353 -12.54 20.98 0.99
N ALA A 354 -12.38 20.41 2.17
CA ALA A 354 -11.40 20.84 3.16
C ALA A 354 -9.97 20.37 2.86
N LEU A 355 -9.79 19.36 1.98
CA LEU A 355 -8.47 18.88 1.60
C LEU A 355 -7.61 20.02 1.05
N ARG A 356 -6.35 20.06 1.46
CA ARG A 356 -5.31 20.82 0.77
C ARG A 356 -4.95 20.11 -0.54
N TRP A 357 -5.43 20.65 -1.63
CA TRP A 357 -5.28 20.02 -2.94
C TRP A 357 -3.88 20.21 -3.49
N ARG A 358 -3.43 19.21 -4.25
CA ARG A 358 -2.20 19.32 -5.04
C ARG A 358 -2.44 20.28 -6.20
N ILE A 359 -1.66 21.36 -6.26
CA ILE A 359 -1.56 22.19 -7.46
C ILE A 359 -0.49 21.56 -8.32
N VAL A 360 -0.88 20.88 -9.39
CA VAL A 360 0.05 20.49 -10.42
C VAL A 360 0.32 21.76 -11.24
N ALA A 361 1.47 22.40 -11.02
CA ALA A 361 1.89 23.50 -11.86
C ALA A 361 1.99 22.98 -13.30
N ALA A 362 1.31 23.64 -14.21
CA ALA A 362 1.48 23.36 -15.64
C ALA A 362 2.99 23.39 -15.93
N THR A 363 3.51 22.33 -16.51
CA THR A 363 4.92 22.11 -16.81
C THR A 363 5.58 23.37 -17.33
N ALA A 364 6.37 24.03 -16.50
CA ALA A 364 7.35 24.98 -17.00
C ALA A 364 8.34 24.19 -17.87
N LYS A 365 8.70 24.71 -19.02
CA LYS A 365 9.53 24.06 -20.06
C LYS A 365 10.93 23.58 -19.62
N ASN A 366 11.24 23.54 -18.35
CA ASN A 366 12.56 23.25 -17.76
C ASN A 366 12.53 22.14 -16.72
N GLY A 367 11.82 21.06 -16.94
CA GLY A 367 12.17 19.74 -16.38
C GLY A 367 12.12 19.50 -14.85
N ALA A 368 11.70 20.46 -14.04
CA ALA A 368 11.52 20.29 -12.59
C ALA A 368 10.04 20.50 -12.24
N GLU A 369 9.33 19.43 -11.89
CA GLU A 369 7.97 19.52 -11.34
C GLU A 369 8.04 20.00 -9.88
N THR A 370 7.59 21.23 -9.64
CA THR A 370 7.38 21.71 -8.27
C THR A 370 5.95 21.36 -7.84
N ILE A 371 5.83 20.46 -6.86
CA ILE A 371 4.53 20.14 -6.25
C ILE A 371 4.23 21.23 -5.21
N ALA A 372 3.19 22.01 -5.44
CA ALA A 372 2.66 22.96 -4.47
C ALA A 372 1.29 22.51 -3.96
N TYR A 373 0.98 22.83 -2.71
CA TYR A 373 -0.34 22.58 -2.11
C TYR A 373 -1.03 23.91 -1.83
N SER A 374 -2.30 24.06 -2.25
CA SER A 374 -3.12 25.22 -1.84
C SER A 374 -3.88 24.91 -0.56
N ALA A 375 -4.05 25.93 0.29
CA ALA A 375 -5.06 25.88 1.35
C ALA A 375 -6.45 25.77 0.71
N GLY A 376 -7.30 24.85 1.19
CA GLY A 376 -8.68 24.79 0.78
C GLY A 376 -9.35 26.14 1.08
N CYS A 377 -9.96 26.78 0.06
CA CYS A 377 -10.74 28.00 0.31
C CYS A 377 -11.95 27.64 1.18
N ALA A 378 -11.92 28.08 2.45
CA ALA A 378 -13.10 28.21 3.27
C ALA A 378 -13.94 29.35 2.66
N GLY A 379 -15.04 29.01 2.03
CA GLY A 379 -16.02 29.91 1.44
C GLY A 379 -17.31 29.18 1.15
#